data_91ba0fb40c2c1aad4194ffa3192f0a4a
#
_entry.id   91ba0fb40c2c1aad4194ffa3192f0a4a
#
_cell.length_a   1.000
_cell.length_b   1.000
_cell.length_c   1.000
_cell.angle_alpha   90.00
_cell.angle_beta   90.00
_cell.angle_gamma   90.00
#
_symmetry.space_group_name_H-M   'P 1'
#
loop_
_entity.id
_entity.type
_entity.pdbx_description
1 polymer ?
#
loop_
_entity_poly.entity_id
_entity_poly.type
_entity_poly.pdbx_seq_one_letter_code
_entity_poly.pdbx_strand_id
1 'polypeptide(L)'
;PAVPAEGAEITADGAVFTVTWELAISGYQVHYYYDGVEDTASAVNATGKIGDAIPYDTGKTTFDGANYVLENVDGAGKLISKDAAANIVNVNFTKDEKSDPTKDPDPEVPGDNIPDKYQATVTFEAINGVLQPKGGTDAQNTKQMTTVVTLLNENGEPAENGTGYLTEAQIP
;
A
#
# COMPACT_ATOMS: atom_id res chain seq x y z
N PRO A 1 -42.30 12.52 -22.88
CA PRO A 1 -42.91 11.55 -23.82
C PRO A 1 -42.02 10.32 -23.92
N ALA A 2 -42.66 9.12 -23.90
CA ALA A 2 -41.90 7.88 -24.05
C ALA A 2 -41.34 7.77 -25.47
N VAL A 3 -40.14 7.17 -25.60
CA VAL A 3 -39.58 6.78 -26.91
C VAL A 3 -40.54 5.76 -27.54
N PRO A 4 -40.97 5.96 -28.80
CA PRO A 4 -41.88 5.02 -29.44
C PRO A 4 -41.21 3.66 -29.61
N ALA A 5 -42.02 2.61 -29.48
CA ALA A 5 -41.56 1.24 -29.75
C ALA A 5 -41.28 1.06 -31.24
N GLU A 6 -40.49 0.05 -31.60
CA GLU A 6 -40.31 -0.35 -32.99
C GLU A 6 -41.67 -0.64 -33.66
N GLY A 7 -41.90 -0.06 -34.85
CA GLY A 7 -43.16 -0.21 -35.55
C GLY A 7 -44.28 0.75 -35.10
N ALA A 8 -44.02 1.69 -34.18
CA ALA A 8 -45.00 2.68 -33.81
C ALA A 8 -45.36 3.60 -34.98
N GLU A 9 -46.66 3.83 -35.19
CA GLU A 9 -47.18 4.70 -36.24
C GLU A 9 -46.86 6.16 -35.91
N ILE A 10 -46.27 6.92 -36.81
CA ILE A 10 -46.01 8.37 -36.71
C ILE A 10 -47.07 9.08 -37.55
N THR A 11 -48.03 9.69 -36.86
CA THR A 11 -49.21 10.30 -37.49
C THR A 11 -49.08 11.80 -37.71
N ALA A 12 -47.99 12.42 -37.23
CA ALA A 12 -47.77 13.88 -37.35
C ALA A 12 -46.44 14.17 -38.06
N ASP A 13 -46.47 15.02 -39.07
CA ASP A 13 -45.26 15.56 -39.68
C ASP A 13 -44.52 16.48 -38.69
N GLY A 14 -43.20 16.35 -38.61
CA GLY A 14 -42.37 17.10 -37.65
C GLY A 14 -42.43 16.59 -36.20
N ALA A 15 -42.87 15.36 -35.96
CA ALA A 15 -42.84 14.76 -34.62
C ALA A 15 -41.40 14.72 -34.04
N VAL A 16 -41.20 15.29 -32.84
CA VAL A 16 -39.94 15.33 -32.15
C VAL A 16 -39.99 14.44 -30.90
N PHE A 17 -39.07 13.52 -30.80
CA PHE A 17 -38.89 12.68 -29.60
C PHE A 17 -37.61 13.12 -28.91
N THR A 18 -37.74 13.52 -27.62
CA THR A 18 -36.61 13.85 -26.80
C THR A 18 -36.25 12.62 -25.94
N VAL A 19 -35.04 12.13 -26.08
CA VAL A 19 -34.48 11.04 -25.26
C VAL A 19 -33.53 11.67 -24.30
N THR A 20 -33.79 11.46 -23.00
CA THR A 20 -32.86 11.86 -21.94
C THR A 20 -32.09 10.62 -21.49
N TRP A 21 -30.77 10.68 -21.63
CA TRP A 21 -29.88 9.65 -21.17
C TRP A 21 -29.36 10.04 -19.80
N GLU A 22 -29.53 9.19 -18.80
CA GLU A 22 -28.85 9.30 -17.52
C GLU A 22 -27.64 8.38 -17.55
N LEU A 23 -26.53 8.84 -16.99
CA LEU A 23 -25.36 7.99 -16.81
C LEU A 23 -25.73 6.88 -15.85
N ALA A 24 -25.61 5.63 -16.30
CA ALA A 24 -25.85 4.48 -15.46
C ALA A 24 -24.82 4.44 -14.30
N ILE A 25 -25.30 4.11 -13.11
CA ILE A 25 -24.49 3.92 -11.90
C ILE A 25 -24.39 2.44 -11.56
N SER A 26 -23.28 2.05 -10.91
CA SER A 26 -23.08 0.70 -10.37
C SER A 26 -22.36 0.76 -9.05
N GLY A 27 -22.50 -0.29 -8.24
CA GLY A 27 -21.78 -0.46 -6.99
C GLY A 27 -20.29 -0.77 -7.24
N TYR A 28 -19.46 -0.39 -6.27
CA TYR A 28 -18.06 -0.82 -6.20
C TYR A 28 -17.63 -1.02 -4.75
N GLN A 29 -16.55 -1.77 -4.55
CA GLN A 29 -15.95 -2.03 -3.25
C GLN A 29 -14.44 -1.74 -3.28
N VAL A 30 -13.92 -1.19 -2.17
CA VAL A 30 -12.48 -1.06 -1.93
C VAL A 30 -12.17 -1.68 -0.58
N HIS A 31 -11.23 -2.61 -0.56
CA HIS A 31 -10.75 -3.28 0.63
C HIS A 31 -9.31 -2.89 0.91
N TYR A 32 -8.97 -2.75 2.17
CA TYR A 32 -7.63 -2.41 2.65
C TYR A 32 -7.07 -3.57 3.47
N TYR A 33 -5.90 -4.07 3.10
CA TYR A 33 -5.24 -5.19 3.77
C TYR A 33 -3.88 -4.77 4.31
N TYR A 34 -3.57 -5.19 5.54
CA TYR A 34 -2.32 -4.95 6.23
C TYR A 34 -1.71 -6.31 6.59
N ASP A 35 -0.61 -6.70 5.89
CA ASP A 35 -0.03 -8.05 5.94
C ASP A 35 -1.10 -9.15 5.75
N GLY A 36 -2.06 -8.92 4.83
CA GLY A 36 -3.15 -9.85 4.55
C GLY A 36 -4.34 -9.78 5.52
N VAL A 37 -4.30 -8.95 6.55
CA VAL A 37 -5.44 -8.72 7.47
C VAL A 37 -6.28 -7.57 6.96
N GLU A 38 -7.58 -7.81 6.72
CA GLU A 38 -8.50 -6.78 6.24
C GLU A 38 -8.86 -5.78 7.34
N ASP A 39 -8.71 -4.50 7.05
CA ASP A 39 -9.32 -3.41 7.83
C ASP A 39 -10.76 -3.19 7.37
N THR A 40 -11.70 -3.92 7.98
CA THR A 40 -13.12 -3.84 7.65
C THR A 40 -13.73 -2.48 8.00
N ALA A 41 -13.12 -1.72 8.91
CA ALA A 41 -13.59 -0.38 9.29
C ALA A 41 -13.30 0.66 8.20
N SER A 42 -12.21 0.46 7.45
CA SER A 42 -11.84 1.32 6.32
C SER A 42 -12.42 0.86 4.98
N ALA A 43 -13.01 -0.32 4.90
CA ALA A 43 -13.60 -0.84 3.67
C ALA A 43 -14.68 0.12 3.12
N VAL A 44 -14.67 0.32 1.81
CA VAL A 44 -15.61 1.22 1.12
C VAL A 44 -16.61 0.39 0.32
N ASN A 45 -17.90 0.64 0.55
CA ASN A 45 -18.98 0.16 -0.30
C ASN A 45 -19.75 1.39 -0.80
N ALA A 46 -19.65 1.68 -2.09
CA ALA A 46 -20.21 2.90 -2.67
C ALA A 46 -20.75 2.66 -4.08
N THR A 47 -21.31 3.70 -4.68
CA THR A 47 -21.77 3.70 -6.07
C THR A 47 -21.08 4.82 -6.84
N GLY A 48 -20.87 4.59 -8.12
CA GLY A 48 -20.31 5.57 -9.04
C GLY A 48 -20.82 5.39 -10.46
N LYS A 49 -20.47 6.29 -11.36
CA LYS A 49 -20.88 6.21 -12.76
C LYS A 49 -20.09 5.11 -13.47
N ILE A 50 -20.79 4.34 -14.29
CA ILE A 50 -20.14 3.34 -15.15
C ILE A 50 -19.15 4.06 -16.09
N GLY A 51 -17.91 3.58 -16.10
CA GLY A 51 -16.79 4.15 -16.87
C GLY A 51 -15.87 5.06 -16.05
N ASP A 52 -16.27 5.51 -14.85
CA ASP A 52 -15.36 6.23 -13.96
C ASP A 52 -14.37 5.25 -13.30
N ALA A 53 -13.18 5.71 -12.97
CA ALA A 53 -12.22 4.92 -12.20
C ALA A 53 -12.71 4.72 -10.76
N ILE A 54 -12.49 3.53 -10.19
CA ILE A 54 -12.78 3.26 -8.79
C ILE A 54 -11.76 4.04 -7.94
N PRO A 55 -12.20 4.99 -7.09
CA PRO A 55 -11.29 5.75 -6.23
C PRO A 55 -10.81 4.90 -5.06
N TYR A 56 -9.54 4.99 -4.71
CA TYR A 56 -8.94 4.36 -3.53
C TYR A 56 -7.86 5.26 -2.93
N ASP A 57 -7.49 5.02 -1.67
CA ASP A 57 -6.51 5.79 -0.93
C ASP A 57 -5.27 4.93 -0.64
N THR A 58 -4.09 5.37 -1.09
CA THR A 58 -2.80 4.71 -0.81
C THR A 58 -2.05 5.33 0.37
N GLY A 59 -2.61 6.38 0.97
CA GLY A 59 -2.02 7.10 2.12
C GLY A 59 -2.40 6.53 3.49
N LYS A 60 -3.11 5.40 3.55
CA LYS A 60 -3.50 4.74 4.82
C LYS A 60 -2.36 3.89 5.36
N THR A 61 -1.25 4.52 5.75
CA THR A 61 -0.01 3.84 6.14
C THR A 61 0.07 3.47 7.61
N THR A 62 -1.02 3.57 8.36
CA THR A 62 -1.08 3.17 9.79
C THR A 62 -2.30 2.28 10.04
N PHE A 63 -2.08 1.18 10.76
CA PHE A 63 -3.15 0.26 11.17
C PHE A 63 -2.78 -0.38 12.50
N ASP A 64 -3.73 -0.42 13.45
CA ASP A 64 -3.55 -0.96 14.81
C ASP A 64 -2.29 -0.47 15.54
N GLY A 65 -1.96 0.82 15.33
CA GLY A 65 -0.80 1.48 15.96
C GLY A 65 0.55 1.15 15.34
N ALA A 66 0.61 0.37 14.26
CA ALA A 66 1.82 0.06 13.51
C ALA A 66 1.90 0.83 12.18
N ASN A 67 3.10 0.98 11.64
CA ASN A 67 3.35 1.62 10.36
C ASN A 67 3.46 0.58 9.24
N TYR A 68 3.01 0.99 8.07
CA TYR A 68 2.95 0.16 6.87
C TYR A 68 3.34 0.98 5.64
N VAL A 69 3.84 0.32 4.63
CA VAL A 69 4.10 0.87 3.29
C VAL A 69 3.21 0.18 2.26
N LEU A 70 2.83 0.92 1.22
CA LEU A 70 2.05 0.35 0.12
C LEU A 70 2.85 -0.77 -0.57
N GLU A 71 2.27 -1.96 -0.65
CA GLU A 71 2.85 -3.10 -1.37
C GLU A 71 2.38 -3.13 -2.82
N ASN A 72 1.05 -3.19 -3.02
CA ASN A 72 0.44 -3.19 -4.34
C ASN A 72 -1.04 -2.80 -4.27
N VAL A 73 -1.65 -2.57 -5.44
CA VAL A 73 -3.09 -2.38 -5.58
C VAL A 73 -3.62 -3.33 -6.64
N ASP A 74 -4.35 -4.36 -6.20
CA ASP A 74 -5.05 -5.27 -7.11
C ASP A 74 -6.28 -4.56 -7.69
N GLY A 75 -6.32 -4.44 -9.01
CA GLY A 75 -7.35 -3.68 -9.69
C GLY A 75 -7.06 -2.19 -9.81
N ALA A 76 -5.79 -1.77 -9.72
CA ALA A 76 -5.38 -0.40 -9.98
C ALA A 76 -5.89 0.08 -11.35
N GLY A 77 -6.52 1.27 -11.38
CA GLY A 77 -7.10 1.85 -12.61
C GLY A 77 -8.36 1.14 -13.14
N LYS A 78 -8.94 0.21 -12.37
CA LYS A 78 -10.20 -0.45 -12.74
C LYS A 78 -11.32 0.57 -12.89
N LEU A 79 -12.08 0.45 -13.96
CA LEU A 79 -13.26 1.26 -14.20
C LEU A 79 -14.52 0.57 -13.67
N ILE A 80 -15.46 1.37 -13.15
CA ILE A 80 -16.76 0.89 -12.71
C ILE A 80 -17.51 0.31 -13.91
N SER A 81 -17.86 -0.96 -13.83
CA SER A 81 -18.65 -1.68 -14.81
C SER A 81 -20.08 -1.86 -14.33
N LYS A 82 -20.97 -2.30 -15.22
CA LYS A 82 -22.36 -2.65 -14.85
C LYS A 82 -22.46 -3.86 -13.91
N ASP A 83 -21.43 -4.70 -13.87
CA ASP A 83 -21.32 -5.83 -12.94
C ASP A 83 -20.69 -5.34 -11.63
N ALA A 84 -21.53 -5.02 -10.65
CA ALA A 84 -21.08 -4.53 -9.35
C ALA A 84 -20.17 -5.52 -8.60
N ALA A 85 -20.37 -6.82 -8.81
CA ALA A 85 -19.54 -7.85 -8.16
C ALA A 85 -18.11 -7.90 -8.71
N ALA A 86 -17.90 -7.42 -9.94
CA ALA A 86 -16.59 -7.32 -10.55
C ALA A 86 -15.85 -6.03 -10.18
N ASN A 87 -16.54 -5.02 -9.59
CA ASN A 87 -16.00 -3.71 -9.28
C ASN A 87 -15.32 -3.71 -7.90
N ILE A 88 -14.24 -4.46 -7.76
CA ILE A 88 -13.48 -4.60 -6.52
C ILE A 88 -12.05 -4.12 -6.74
N VAL A 89 -11.52 -3.34 -5.80
CA VAL A 89 -10.11 -2.95 -5.69
C VAL A 89 -9.61 -3.37 -4.31
N ASN A 90 -8.44 -4.03 -4.24
CA ASN A 90 -7.78 -4.35 -2.99
C ASN A 90 -6.48 -3.56 -2.90
N VAL A 91 -6.33 -2.78 -1.83
CA VAL A 91 -5.13 -2.00 -1.52
C VAL A 91 -4.36 -2.76 -0.44
N ASN A 92 -3.16 -3.23 -0.77
CA ASN A 92 -2.36 -4.08 0.09
C ASN A 92 -1.18 -3.30 0.64
N PHE A 93 -1.01 -3.33 1.95
CA PHE A 93 0.08 -2.73 2.68
C PHE A 93 0.88 -3.82 3.41
N THR A 94 2.17 -3.58 3.57
CA THR A 94 3.07 -4.45 4.33
C THR A 94 3.78 -3.66 5.41
N LYS A 95 4.09 -4.32 6.54
CA LYS A 95 4.67 -3.68 7.72
C LYS A 95 6.01 -3.03 7.42
N ASP A 96 6.23 -1.83 8.00
CA ASP A 96 7.42 -1.00 7.85
C ASP A 96 7.70 -0.28 9.18
N GLU A 97 8.22 -1.01 10.16
CA GLU A 97 8.60 -0.46 11.47
C GLU A 97 10.11 -0.51 11.73
N LYS A 98 10.84 -1.33 10.97
CA LYS A 98 12.29 -1.34 11.05
C LYS A 98 12.84 -0.16 10.24
N SER A 99 13.90 0.44 10.74
CA SER A 99 14.62 1.49 10.06
C SER A 99 16.06 1.06 9.81
N ASP A 100 16.50 1.11 8.56
CA ASP A 100 17.92 1.00 8.21
C ASP A 100 18.58 2.37 8.42
N PRO A 101 19.50 2.52 9.38
CA PRO A 101 20.12 3.80 9.68
C PRO A 101 20.93 4.38 8.51
N THR A 102 21.14 3.63 7.44
CA THR A 102 21.78 4.10 6.20
C THR A 102 20.78 4.62 5.17
N LYS A 103 19.47 4.37 5.38
CA LYS A 103 18.38 4.73 4.47
C LYS A 103 17.51 5.84 5.02
N ASP A 104 17.30 5.85 6.33
CA ASP A 104 16.52 6.87 6.99
C ASP A 104 17.45 7.78 7.84
N PRO A 105 17.54 9.07 7.50
CA PRO A 105 18.32 10.01 8.28
C PRO A 105 17.65 10.41 9.61
N ASP A 106 16.37 10.09 9.82
CA ASP A 106 15.64 10.44 11.04
C ASP A 106 15.32 9.18 11.88
N PRO A 107 16.12 8.87 12.92
CA PRO A 107 15.90 7.70 13.75
C PRO A 107 14.64 7.78 14.63
N GLU A 108 13.94 8.91 14.67
CA GLU A 108 12.69 9.07 15.42
C GLU A 108 11.45 8.71 14.56
N VAL A 109 11.61 8.55 13.25
CA VAL A 109 10.53 8.13 12.34
C VAL A 109 10.62 6.63 12.12
N PRO A 110 9.66 5.83 12.62
CA PRO A 110 9.62 4.40 12.32
C PRO A 110 9.34 4.17 10.83
N GLY A 111 10.08 3.21 10.26
CA GLY A 111 9.99 2.85 8.85
C GLY A 111 10.96 3.64 7.95
N ASP A 112 11.43 2.99 6.90
CA ASP A 112 12.36 3.54 5.92
C ASP A 112 11.87 3.34 4.48
N ASN A 113 10.58 3.03 4.32
CA ASN A 113 9.90 2.66 3.08
C ASN A 113 10.43 1.34 2.46
N ILE A 114 11.11 0.52 3.26
CA ILE A 114 11.47 -0.84 2.89
C ILE A 114 10.67 -1.81 3.76
N PRO A 115 9.79 -2.64 3.20
CA PRO A 115 9.02 -3.62 3.96
C PRO A 115 9.86 -4.42 4.95
N ASP A 116 9.40 -4.56 6.19
CA ASP A 116 10.09 -5.31 7.25
C ASP A 116 10.47 -6.73 6.84
N LYS A 117 9.69 -7.35 5.94
CA LYS A 117 9.94 -8.69 5.39
C LYS A 117 11.20 -8.77 4.50
N TYR A 118 11.69 -7.61 4.02
CA TYR A 118 12.92 -7.49 3.24
C TYR A 118 14.10 -7.02 4.10
N GLN A 119 13.96 -7.04 5.43
CA GLN A 119 14.96 -6.55 6.35
C GLN A 119 15.24 -7.57 7.46
N ALA A 120 16.53 -7.65 7.86
CA ALA A 120 16.97 -8.46 8.99
C ALA A 120 17.60 -7.58 10.07
N THR A 121 17.27 -7.89 11.34
CA THR A 121 17.94 -7.27 12.49
C THR A 121 19.19 -8.06 12.84
N VAL A 122 20.32 -7.36 12.89
CA VAL A 122 21.61 -7.92 13.34
C VAL A 122 21.91 -7.41 14.73
N THR A 123 22.26 -8.32 15.64
CA THR A 123 22.61 -8.02 17.03
C THR A 123 24.08 -8.31 17.28
N PHE A 124 24.80 -7.34 17.78
CA PHE A 124 26.17 -7.46 18.27
C PHE A 124 26.17 -7.59 19.78
N GLU A 125 26.95 -8.52 20.33
CA GLU A 125 27.09 -8.70 21.78
C GLU A 125 28.56 -8.68 22.20
N ALA A 126 28.89 -7.90 23.23
CA ALA A 126 30.22 -7.90 23.86
C ALA A 126 30.33 -9.00 24.91
N ILE A 127 31.12 -10.01 24.65
CA ILE A 127 31.39 -11.11 25.61
C ILE A 127 32.26 -10.58 26.76
N ASN A 128 33.39 -9.92 26.42
CA ASN A 128 34.31 -9.32 27.37
C ASN A 128 34.61 -7.89 26.93
N GLY A 129 34.09 -6.91 27.66
CA GLY A 129 34.24 -5.51 27.28
C GLY A 129 32.87 -4.84 26.99
N VAL A 130 32.88 -3.83 26.18
CA VAL A 130 31.69 -3.06 25.74
C VAL A 130 31.81 -2.76 24.24
N LEU A 131 30.66 -2.57 23.59
CA LEU A 131 30.53 -2.04 22.24
C LEU A 131 30.42 -0.52 22.33
N GLN A 132 31.00 0.18 21.39
CA GLN A 132 30.86 1.63 21.23
C GLN A 132 30.30 1.93 19.84
N PRO A 133 29.23 2.73 19.74
CA PRO A 133 28.74 3.16 18.44
C PRO A 133 29.87 3.86 17.68
N LYS A 134 29.98 3.63 16.38
CA LYS A 134 31.00 4.28 15.55
C LYS A 134 30.88 5.81 15.64
N GLY A 135 31.96 6.47 16.06
CA GLY A 135 31.95 7.91 16.33
C GLY A 135 31.27 8.31 17.65
N GLY A 136 30.84 7.34 18.45
CA GLY A 136 30.26 7.57 19.76
C GLY A 136 31.30 7.91 20.86
N THR A 137 30.82 8.15 22.07
CA THR A 137 31.59 8.42 23.27
C THR A 137 31.48 7.27 24.27
N ASP A 138 32.37 7.20 25.27
CA ASP A 138 32.32 6.17 26.33
C ASP A 138 30.99 6.14 27.08
N ALA A 139 30.25 7.27 27.14
CA ALA A 139 28.92 7.33 27.74
C ALA A 139 27.86 6.52 26.94
N GLN A 140 28.11 6.21 25.69
CA GLN A 140 27.24 5.42 24.81
C GLN A 140 27.64 3.94 24.74
N ASN A 141 28.65 3.53 25.54
CA ASN A 141 29.09 2.13 25.58
C ASN A 141 27.97 1.22 26.10
N THR A 142 27.80 0.09 25.42
CA THR A 142 26.74 -0.89 25.73
C THR A 142 27.27 -2.33 25.63
N LYS A 143 26.50 -3.27 26.16
CA LYS A 143 26.79 -4.72 26.02
C LYS A 143 26.18 -5.31 24.75
N GLN A 144 25.17 -4.64 24.20
CA GLN A 144 24.47 -5.10 23.02
C GLN A 144 24.11 -3.91 22.12
N MET A 145 24.26 -4.09 20.83
CA MET A 145 23.83 -3.13 19.82
C MET A 145 23.09 -3.85 18.70
N THR A 146 22.10 -3.19 18.13
CA THR A 146 21.35 -3.71 16.99
C THR A 146 21.47 -2.78 15.80
N THR A 147 21.45 -3.36 14.62
CA THR A 147 21.29 -2.63 13.35
C THR A 147 20.38 -3.41 12.43
N VAL A 148 19.82 -2.75 11.43
CA VAL A 148 18.96 -3.36 10.41
C VAL A 148 19.71 -3.39 9.09
N VAL A 149 19.61 -4.49 8.35
CA VAL A 149 20.18 -4.63 7.01
C VAL A 149 19.08 -5.00 6.02
N THR A 150 19.11 -4.41 4.83
CA THR A 150 18.21 -4.79 3.75
C THR A 150 18.68 -6.10 3.12
N LEU A 151 17.75 -7.02 2.92
CA LEU A 151 17.97 -8.28 2.21
C LEU A 151 17.78 -8.05 0.71
N LEU A 152 18.77 -8.40 -0.10
CA LEU A 152 18.76 -8.16 -1.53
C LEU A 152 18.78 -9.47 -2.33
N ASN A 153 18.05 -9.49 -3.44
CA ASN A 153 18.15 -10.56 -4.44
C ASN A 153 19.43 -10.44 -5.28
N GLU A 154 19.61 -11.34 -6.23
CA GLU A 154 20.78 -11.35 -7.15
C GLU A 154 20.87 -10.08 -8.02
N ASN A 155 19.78 -9.35 -8.20
CA ASN A 155 19.73 -8.10 -8.97
C ASN A 155 20.00 -6.86 -8.10
N GLY A 156 20.18 -7.03 -6.78
CA GLY A 156 20.37 -5.95 -5.82
C GLY A 156 19.08 -5.22 -5.41
N GLU A 157 17.92 -5.84 -5.59
CA GLU A 157 16.63 -5.30 -5.19
C GLU A 157 16.18 -5.92 -3.85
N PRO A 158 15.46 -5.17 -2.98
CA PRO A 158 14.91 -5.71 -1.74
C PRO A 158 14.04 -6.94 -1.99
N ALA A 159 14.29 -8.03 -1.27
CA ALA A 159 13.58 -9.28 -1.47
C ALA A 159 13.50 -10.11 -0.18
N GLU A 160 12.37 -10.78 0.01
CA GLU A 160 12.20 -11.82 1.02
C GLU A 160 13.18 -12.99 0.70
N ASN A 161 13.89 -13.47 1.72
CA ASN A 161 14.96 -14.49 1.58
C ASN A 161 16.19 -14.03 0.76
N GLY A 162 16.38 -12.72 0.59
CA GLY A 162 17.60 -12.15 0.02
C GLY A 162 18.81 -12.27 0.97
N THR A 163 19.96 -11.73 0.55
CA THR A 163 21.19 -11.68 1.34
C THR A 163 21.44 -10.25 1.81
N GLY A 164 21.62 -10.06 3.13
CA GLY A 164 21.98 -8.77 3.72
C GLY A 164 23.49 -8.67 3.96
N TYR A 165 24.04 -7.47 3.78
CA TYR A 165 25.44 -7.16 4.05
C TYR A 165 25.55 -5.98 5.00
N LEU A 166 26.41 -6.12 6.03
CA LEU A 166 26.75 -5.02 6.91
C LEU A 166 27.68 -4.03 6.20
N THR A 167 27.37 -2.76 6.31
CA THR A 167 28.29 -1.68 5.92
C THR A 167 29.25 -1.39 7.06
N GLU A 168 30.38 -0.72 6.76
CA GLU A 168 31.32 -0.29 7.79
C GLU A 168 30.68 0.64 8.84
N ALA A 169 29.67 1.42 8.45
CA ALA A 169 28.95 2.33 9.35
C ALA A 169 28.04 1.58 10.35
N GLN A 170 27.63 0.35 10.04
CA GLN A 170 26.77 -0.49 10.86
C GLN A 170 27.51 -1.39 11.84
N ILE A 171 28.84 -1.45 11.73
CA ILE A 171 29.69 -2.25 12.63
C ILE A 171 30.14 -1.37 13.80
N PRO A 172 29.93 -1.78 15.08
CA PRO A 172 30.36 -1.06 16.28
C PRO A 172 31.87 -0.83 16.35
#